data_bd33a1cf96c5bd1cc4b75ebb1a446fd8
#
_entry.id   bd33a1cf96c5bd1cc4b75ebb1a446fd8
#
_cell.length_a   1.000
_cell.length_b   1.000
_cell.length_c   1.000
_cell.angle_alpha   90.00
_cell.angle_beta   90.00
_cell.angle_gamma   90.00
#
_symmetry.space_group_name_H-M   'P 1'
#
loop_
_entity.id
_entity.type
_entity.pdbx_description
1 polymer ?
#
loop_
_entity_poly.entity_id
_entity_poly.type
_entity_poly.pdbx_seq_one_letter_code
_entity_poly.pdbx_strand_id
1 'polypeptide(L)'
;KLGLLHFAMSFIFFNAAFYPMHNVGLSGMPRRYATYDASLADMNEFISIAAMIFGLSQLIFVYNVLYSYKNGEEAGDDPWDGWSLEWTTSSPPPHNSFTEIPTLKVAEEKTQ
;
A
#
# COMPACT_ATOMS: atom_id res chain seq x y z
N LYS A 1 -4.62 4.88 11.95
CA LYS A 1 -5.54 5.80 11.23
C LYS A 1 -4.86 6.44 10.01
N LEU A 2 -3.63 6.96 10.14
CA LEU A 2 -2.87 7.55 9.01
C LEU A 2 -2.60 6.55 7.88
N GLY A 3 -2.25 5.31 8.21
CA GLY A 3 -2.04 4.25 7.20
C GLY A 3 -3.31 3.95 6.39
N LEU A 4 -4.48 3.95 7.05
CA LEU A 4 -5.77 3.75 6.36
C LEU A 4 -6.10 4.94 5.44
N LEU A 5 -5.83 6.16 5.89
CA LEU A 5 -6.00 7.36 5.06
C LEU A 5 -5.09 7.31 3.83
N HIS A 6 -3.80 6.99 4.01
CA HIS A 6 -2.86 6.83 2.91
C HIS A 6 -3.33 5.74 1.93
N PHE A 7 -3.77 4.58 2.44
CA PHE A 7 -4.28 3.50 1.62
C PHE A 7 -5.49 3.95 0.78
N ALA A 8 -6.49 4.56 1.41
CA ALA A 8 -7.70 5.02 0.73
C ALA A 8 -7.40 6.05 -0.36
N MET A 9 -6.57 7.05 -0.05
CA MET A 9 -6.14 8.06 -1.02
C MET A 9 -5.35 7.45 -2.18
N SER A 10 -4.39 6.58 -1.87
CA SER A 10 -3.58 5.92 -2.90
C SER A 10 -4.43 5.03 -3.79
N PHE A 11 -5.34 4.23 -3.23
CA PHE A 11 -6.21 3.35 -4.00
C PHE A 11 -7.13 4.11 -4.95
N ILE A 12 -7.80 5.16 -4.45
CA ILE A 12 -8.73 5.96 -5.25
C ILE A 12 -7.98 6.68 -6.37
N PHE A 13 -6.92 7.43 -6.05
CA PHE A 13 -6.25 8.28 -7.03
C PHE A 13 -5.32 7.52 -7.96
N PHE A 14 -4.80 6.36 -7.56
CA PHE A 14 -4.13 5.45 -8.48
C PHE A 14 -5.11 5.00 -9.58
N ASN A 15 -6.30 4.54 -9.22
CA ASN A 15 -7.31 4.12 -10.19
C ASN A 15 -7.81 5.31 -11.03
N ALA A 16 -8.02 6.48 -10.40
CA ALA A 16 -8.44 7.69 -11.11
C ALA A 16 -7.40 8.20 -12.12
N ALA A 17 -6.10 7.98 -11.86
CA ALA A 17 -5.05 8.34 -12.80
C ALA A 17 -4.88 7.30 -13.91
N PHE A 18 -4.80 6.01 -13.57
CA PHE A 18 -4.41 4.97 -14.54
C PHE A 18 -5.57 4.41 -15.37
N TYR A 19 -6.78 4.30 -14.80
CA TYR A 19 -7.92 3.77 -15.54
C TYR A 19 -8.31 4.65 -16.74
N PRO A 20 -8.44 6.00 -16.63
CA PRO A 20 -8.76 6.83 -17.77
C PRO A 20 -7.67 6.85 -18.87
N MET A 21 -6.41 6.50 -18.52
CA MET A 21 -5.36 6.33 -19.54
C MET A 21 -5.72 5.26 -20.59
N HIS A 22 -6.46 4.22 -20.19
CA HIS A 22 -6.97 3.22 -21.14
C HIS A 22 -7.97 3.84 -22.12
N ASN A 23 -8.87 4.69 -21.63
CA ASN A 23 -9.86 5.35 -22.47
C ASN A 23 -9.20 6.30 -23.47
N VAL A 24 -8.20 7.07 -23.02
CA VAL A 24 -7.43 7.96 -23.89
C VAL A 24 -6.65 7.17 -24.94
N GLY A 25 -6.06 6.03 -24.55
CA GLY A 25 -5.36 5.13 -25.47
C GLY A 25 -6.30 4.51 -26.52
N LEU A 26 -7.48 4.05 -26.12
CA LEU A 26 -8.51 3.53 -27.04
C LEU A 26 -9.04 4.62 -27.98
N SER A 27 -9.04 5.89 -27.56
CA SER A 27 -9.40 7.04 -28.38
C SER A 27 -8.30 7.47 -29.36
N GLY A 28 -7.19 6.73 -29.43
CA GLY A 28 -6.13 6.93 -30.42
C GLY A 28 -4.94 7.76 -29.95
N MET A 29 -4.82 8.07 -28.66
CA MET A 29 -3.63 8.77 -28.13
C MET A 29 -2.43 7.82 -28.04
N PRO A 30 -1.36 8.03 -28.84
CA PRO A 30 -0.15 7.21 -28.75
C PRO A 30 0.64 7.53 -27.48
N ARG A 31 1.51 6.60 -27.07
CA ARG A 31 2.48 6.81 -25.98
C ARG A 31 3.53 7.84 -26.36
N ARG A 32 4.04 8.58 -25.38
CA ARG A 32 5.24 9.45 -25.49
C ARG A 32 5.09 10.56 -26.53
N TYR A 33 3.91 11.09 -26.70
CA TYR A 33 3.68 12.26 -27.56
C TYR A 33 3.71 13.54 -26.73
N ALA A 34 4.28 14.59 -27.31
CA ALA A 34 4.32 15.91 -26.69
C ALA A 34 3.01 16.67 -26.86
N THR A 35 2.25 16.34 -27.91
CA THR A 35 0.95 16.96 -28.22
C THR A 35 -0.07 15.89 -28.54
N TYR A 36 -1.34 16.15 -28.23
CA TYR A 36 -2.47 15.26 -28.45
C TYR A 36 -3.67 16.07 -28.98
N ASP A 37 -4.68 15.39 -29.49
CA ASP A 37 -5.89 16.02 -30.02
C ASP A 37 -6.63 16.79 -28.91
N ALA A 38 -7.18 17.97 -29.25
CA ALA A 38 -7.87 18.82 -28.31
C ALA A 38 -9.09 18.15 -27.66
N SER A 39 -9.72 17.18 -28.34
CA SER A 39 -10.84 16.39 -27.78
C SER A 39 -10.45 15.53 -26.59
N LEU A 40 -9.16 15.26 -26.39
CA LEU A 40 -8.64 14.48 -25.27
C LEU A 40 -8.12 15.35 -24.11
N ALA A 41 -8.21 16.69 -24.24
CA ALA A 41 -7.63 17.63 -23.27
C ALA A 41 -8.21 17.43 -21.86
N ASP A 42 -9.54 17.40 -21.75
CA ASP A 42 -10.24 17.30 -20.45
C ASP A 42 -9.88 16.00 -19.71
N MET A 43 -9.78 14.89 -20.46
CA MET A 43 -9.40 13.60 -19.88
C MET A 43 -7.94 13.60 -19.42
N ASN A 44 -7.03 14.19 -20.20
CA ASN A 44 -5.63 14.30 -19.82
C ASN A 44 -5.42 15.26 -18.64
N GLU A 45 -6.20 16.33 -18.53
CA GLU A 45 -6.21 17.22 -17.39
C GLU A 45 -6.67 16.47 -16.13
N PHE A 46 -7.78 15.74 -16.20
CA PHE A 46 -8.26 14.90 -15.10
C PHE A 46 -7.21 13.89 -14.64
N ILE A 47 -6.57 13.17 -15.57
CA ILE A 47 -5.49 12.22 -15.29
C ILE A 47 -4.33 12.91 -14.55
N SER A 48 -3.95 14.10 -15.01
CA SER A 48 -2.84 14.87 -14.42
C SER A 48 -3.16 15.31 -13.00
N ILE A 49 -4.37 15.80 -12.75
CA ILE A 49 -4.83 16.20 -11.41
C ILE A 49 -4.86 14.99 -10.49
N ALA A 50 -5.42 13.87 -10.94
CA ALA A 50 -5.47 12.64 -10.17
C ALA A 50 -4.07 12.12 -9.83
N ALA A 51 -3.13 12.17 -10.78
CA ALA A 51 -1.74 11.78 -10.56
C ALA A 51 -1.03 12.70 -9.56
N MET A 52 -1.28 14.00 -9.59
CA MET A 52 -0.73 14.95 -8.60
C MET A 52 -1.26 14.65 -7.20
N ILE A 53 -2.57 14.41 -7.05
CA ILE A 53 -3.16 14.06 -5.74
C ILE A 53 -2.63 12.72 -5.25
N PHE A 54 -2.47 11.73 -6.14
CA PHE A 54 -1.83 10.47 -5.82
C PHE A 54 -0.40 10.67 -5.31
N GLY A 55 0.39 11.51 -5.99
CA GLY A 55 1.74 11.89 -5.54
C GLY A 55 1.75 12.57 -4.17
N LEU A 56 0.85 13.52 -3.94
CA LEU A 56 0.70 14.19 -2.64
C LEU A 56 0.29 13.23 -1.52
N SER A 57 -0.51 12.21 -1.83
CA SER A 57 -0.89 11.20 -0.84
C SER A 57 0.30 10.44 -0.27
N GLN A 58 1.42 10.35 -0.99
CA GLN A 58 2.64 9.70 -0.51
C GLN A 58 3.29 10.48 0.65
N LEU A 59 3.04 11.78 0.77
CA LEU A 59 3.50 12.57 1.91
C LEU A 59 2.84 12.10 3.22
N ILE A 60 1.62 11.59 3.16
CA ILE A 60 0.93 10.99 4.31
C ILE A 60 1.70 9.73 4.78
N PHE A 61 2.19 8.92 3.83
CA PHE A 61 3.01 7.76 4.14
C PHE A 61 4.32 8.17 4.82
N VAL A 62 5.05 9.13 4.23
CA VAL A 62 6.31 9.62 4.79
C VAL A 62 6.09 10.16 6.21
N TYR A 63 5.06 10.99 6.39
CA TYR A 63 4.71 11.52 7.70
C TYR A 63 4.38 10.39 8.70
N ASN A 64 3.59 9.41 8.27
CA ASN A 64 3.23 8.26 9.12
C ASN A 64 4.45 7.46 9.57
N VAL A 65 5.40 7.20 8.66
CA VAL A 65 6.65 6.50 8.97
C VAL A 65 7.47 7.27 10.00
N LEU A 66 7.68 8.57 9.77
CA LEU A 66 8.46 9.41 10.68
C LEU A 66 7.80 9.55 12.06
N TYR A 67 6.49 9.70 12.08
CA TYR A 67 5.71 9.77 13.31
C TYR A 67 5.76 8.46 14.08
N SER A 68 5.53 7.32 13.39
CA SER A 68 5.55 6.00 14.02
C SER A 68 6.94 5.62 14.53
N TYR A 69 7.99 6.02 13.82
CA TYR A 69 9.36 5.79 14.26
C TYR A 69 9.67 6.48 15.59
N LYS A 70 9.11 7.69 15.82
CA LYS A 70 9.35 8.46 17.04
C LYS A 70 8.40 8.15 18.19
N ASN A 71 7.15 7.85 17.88
CA ASN A 71 6.05 7.78 18.85
C ASN A 71 5.24 6.48 18.75
N GLY A 72 5.66 5.53 17.89
CA GLY A 72 4.98 4.25 17.75
C GLY A 72 5.27 3.33 18.94
N GLU A 73 4.31 2.49 19.25
CA GLU A 73 4.49 1.38 20.19
C GLU A 73 5.31 0.27 19.50
N GLU A 74 6.12 -0.45 20.28
CA GLU A 74 6.82 -1.62 19.77
C GLU A 74 5.81 -2.70 19.40
N ALA A 75 5.95 -3.24 18.20
CA ALA A 75 4.99 -4.22 17.67
C ALA A 75 5.07 -5.61 18.33
N GLY A 76 6.17 -5.88 19.09
CA GLY A 76 6.44 -7.21 19.63
C GLY A 76 6.78 -8.24 18.55
N ASP A 77 6.83 -9.51 18.95
CA ASP A 77 7.22 -10.61 18.05
C ASP A 77 6.07 -11.07 17.16
N ASP A 78 4.83 -10.96 17.64
CA ASP A 78 3.63 -11.39 16.92
C ASP A 78 2.51 -10.34 17.02
N PRO A 79 2.61 -9.22 16.27
CA PRO A 79 1.65 -8.11 16.36
C PRO A 79 0.28 -8.42 15.73
N TRP A 80 0.17 -9.53 14.97
CA TRP A 80 -1.03 -9.90 14.24
C TRP A 80 -1.73 -11.14 14.82
N ASP A 81 -1.17 -11.72 15.90
CA ASP A 81 -1.61 -13.01 16.45
C ASP A 81 -1.69 -14.09 15.35
N GLY A 82 -0.59 -14.18 14.59
CA GLY A 82 -0.48 -15.04 13.43
C GLY A 82 -0.36 -16.53 13.82
N TRP A 83 -0.86 -17.42 12.97
CA TRP A 83 -0.94 -18.85 13.25
C TRP A 83 0.18 -19.66 12.58
N SER A 84 0.90 -19.03 11.66
CA SER A 84 1.98 -19.70 10.93
C SER A 84 3.31 -19.65 11.69
N LEU A 85 4.25 -20.52 11.29
CA LEU A 85 5.51 -20.73 12.00
C LEU A 85 6.37 -19.47 12.10
N GLU A 86 6.32 -18.57 11.11
CA GLU A 86 7.08 -17.32 11.13
C GLU A 86 6.72 -16.40 12.30
N TRP A 87 5.53 -16.54 12.88
CA TRP A 87 5.09 -15.75 14.03
C TRP A 87 5.46 -16.36 15.38
N THR A 88 6.10 -17.54 15.38
CA THR A 88 6.56 -18.21 16.60
C THR A 88 8.01 -17.86 16.97
N THR A 89 8.74 -17.19 16.09
CA THR A 89 10.11 -16.71 16.34
C THR A 89 10.13 -15.25 16.77
N SER A 90 11.26 -14.83 17.35
CA SER A 90 11.46 -13.43 17.75
C SER A 90 11.59 -12.49 16.55
N SER A 91 11.32 -11.20 16.76
CA SER A 91 11.54 -10.14 15.79
C SER A 91 12.66 -9.19 16.26
N PRO A 92 13.83 -9.10 15.56
CA PRO A 92 14.22 -9.86 14.35
C PRO A 92 14.52 -11.33 14.62
N PRO A 93 14.34 -12.21 13.62
CA PRO A 93 14.59 -13.65 13.80
C PRO A 93 16.10 -13.92 13.97
N PRO A 94 16.48 -14.93 14.79
CA PRO A 94 17.86 -15.36 14.89
C PRO A 94 18.37 -15.97 13.57
N HIS A 95 19.70 -16.14 13.44
CA HIS A 95 20.31 -16.58 12.17
C HIS A 95 19.72 -17.88 11.59
N ASN A 96 19.33 -18.81 12.45
CA ASN A 96 18.73 -20.09 12.03
C ASN A 96 17.19 -20.10 12.17
N SER A 97 16.55 -18.95 12.42
CA SER A 97 15.12 -18.78 12.70
C SER A 97 14.60 -19.50 13.93
N PHE A 98 15.01 -20.77 14.14
CA PHE A 98 14.60 -21.60 15.28
C PHE A 98 15.81 -22.33 15.88
N THR A 99 15.89 -22.36 17.20
CA THR A 99 16.90 -23.13 17.94
C THR A 99 16.41 -24.52 18.29
N GLU A 100 15.09 -24.70 18.32
CA GLU A 100 14.40 -25.97 18.57
C GLU A 100 13.33 -26.18 17.51
N ILE A 101 12.82 -27.41 17.38
CA ILE A 101 11.75 -27.71 16.42
C ILE A 101 10.48 -26.94 16.85
N PRO A 102 10.00 -25.98 16.01
CA PRO A 102 8.85 -25.19 16.39
C PRO A 102 7.56 -26.04 16.37
N THR A 103 6.69 -25.76 17.33
CA THR A 103 5.34 -26.32 17.36
C THR A 103 4.33 -25.30 16.89
N LEU A 104 3.40 -25.69 16.01
CA LEU A 104 2.29 -24.85 15.61
C LEU A 104 1.37 -24.59 16.81
N LYS A 105 0.95 -23.33 17.00
CA LYS A 105 -0.19 -23.02 17.86
C LYS A 105 -1.43 -23.70 17.26
N VAL A 106 -1.86 -24.80 17.84
CA VAL A 106 -3.17 -25.39 17.46
C VAL A 106 -4.23 -24.40 17.93
N ALA A 107 -5.10 -24.00 17.00
CA ALA A 107 -6.25 -23.19 17.38
C ALA A 107 -7.03 -23.97 18.43
N GLU A 108 -7.07 -23.47 19.66
CA GLU A 108 -8.07 -23.94 20.63
C GLU A 108 -9.43 -23.62 20.00
N GLU A 109 -10.11 -24.69 19.62
CA GLU A 109 -11.49 -24.65 19.15
C GLU A 109 -12.29 -23.93 20.24
N LYS A 110 -12.66 -22.68 20.02
CA LYS A 110 -13.63 -21.99 20.87
C LYS A 110 -14.97 -22.66 20.68
N THR A 111 -15.10 -23.83 21.33
CA THR A 111 -16.40 -24.44 21.61
C THR A 111 -17.05 -23.59 22.71
N GLN A 112 -17.85 -22.62 22.32
CA GLN A 112 -19.03 -22.16 23.10
C GLN A 112 -20.03 -21.50 22.17
#